data_89ab110899b034098869a80c67eca300
#
_entry.id   89ab110899b034098869a80c67eca300
#
_cell.length_a   1.000
_cell.length_b   1.000
_cell.length_c   1.000
_cell.angle_alpha   90.00
_cell.angle_beta   90.00
_cell.angle_gamma   90.00
#
_symmetry.space_group_name_H-M   'P 1'
#
loop_
_entity.id
_entity.type
_entity.pdbx_description
1 polymer ?
#
loop_
_entity_poly.entity_id
_entity_poly.type
_entity_poly.pdbx_seq_one_letter_code
_entity_poly.pdbx_strand_id
1 'polypeptide(L)'
;MIINKKSYLEESEIIDFTNKSIKALAQELSFNTSSKEEIVKNCFEYVRDEIKHSGDYKIDKVTCKASEVLESKTGWCFAKAHLLAALLRANSIPTAFCYQRLSCEEYKENLFSLHGLNAVYLEKFGWLKIDARGNKKEVDAQFIPPKEKLAFELNENEFDLGVYYSNPLDIVIKALKVNSSYKQMIDNMPDFKSTI
;
A
#
# COMPACT_ATOMS: atom_id res chain seq x y z
N MET A 1 14.72 -20.13 9.53
CA MET A 1 15.49 -19.06 8.82
C MET A 1 15.19 -17.74 9.53
N ILE A 2 16.21 -17.09 10.14
CA ILE A 2 16.02 -15.78 10.80
C ILE A 2 15.83 -14.76 9.69
N ILE A 3 14.60 -14.28 9.49
CA ILE A 3 14.31 -13.22 8.52
C ILE A 3 15.02 -11.96 9.01
N ASN A 4 15.97 -11.46 8.25
CA ASN A 4 16.59 -10.17 8.55
C ASN A 4 15.57 -9.06 8.31
N LYS A 5 14.90 -8.62 9.38
CA LYS A 5 13.85 -7.59 9.33
C LYS A 5 14.38 -6.17 9.08
N LYS A 6 15.70 -5.98 9.05
CA LYS A 6 16.31 -4.65 8.91
C LYS A 6 15.91 -3.95 7.62
N SER A 7 15.93 -4.68 6.50
CA SER A 7 15.54 -4.11 5.19
C SER A 7 14.10 -3.63 5.10
N TYR A 8 13.22 -4.15 5.96
CA TYR A 8 11.81 -3.74 6.06
C TYR A 8 11.57 -2.53 6.99
N LEU A 9 12.65 -1.93 7.50
CA LEU A 9 12.67 -0.72 8.32
C LEU A 9 13.42 0.43 7.65
N GLU A 10 14.00 0.19 6.47
CA GLU A 10 14.85 1.17 5.79
C GLU A 10 14.01 2.25 5.10
N GLU A 11 14.57 3.45 5.10
CA GLU A 11 14.09 4.58 4.32
C GLU A 11 14.54 4.45 2.86
N SER A 12 13.79 5.05 1.95
CA SER A 12 14.19 5.20 0.56
C SER A 12 13.66 6.52 0.00
N GLU A 13 14.03 6.86 -1.23
CA GLU A 13 13.47 8.05 -1.91
C GLU A 13 11.93 8.04 -1.96
N ILE A 14 11.34 6.86 -2.07
CA ILE A 14 9.88 6.69 -2.19
C ILE A 14 9.22 6.60 -0.80
N ILE A 15 9.90 5.94 0.13
CA ILE A 15 9.42 5.74 1.51
C ILE A 15 10.17 6.72 2.42
N ASP A 16 9.95 7.99 2.19
CA ASP A 16 10.66 9.12 2.78
C ASP A 16 10.14 9.45 4.20
N PHE A 17 10.20 8.48 5.10
CA PHE A 17 9.60 8.59 6.42
C PHE A 17 10.32 9.58 7.37
N THR A 18 11.51 10.07 7.03
CA THR A 18 12.17 11.17 7.76
C THR A 18 11.60 12.54 7.39
N ASN A 19 10.75 12.63 6.36
CA ASN A 19 9.99 13.84 6.05
C ASN A 19 9.21 14.33 7.28
N LYS A 20 9.24 15.65 7.52
CA LYS A 20 8.66 16.26 8.74
C LYS A 20 7.17 15.95 8.93
N SER A 21 6.38 16.01 7.84
CA SER A 21 4.94 15.76 7.90
C SER A 21 4.62 14.29 8.16
N ILE A 22 5.40 13.36 7.57
CA ILE A 22 5.28 11.92 7.84
C ILE A 22 5.62 11.62 9.30
N LYS A 23 6.74 12.17 9.82
CA LYS A 23 7.12 11.97 11.21
C LYS A 23 6.06 12.50 12.19
N ALA A 24 5.55 13.70 11.94
CA ALA A 24 4.54 14.31 12.80
C ALA A 24 3.27 13.44 12.83
N LEU A 25 2.79 12.99 11.69
CA LEU A 25 1.61 12.11 11.62
C LEU A 25 1.89 10.75 12.27
N ALA A 26 3.06 10.15 12.04
CA ALA A 26 3.42 8.87 12.65
C ALA A 26 3.44 8.97 14.18
N GLN A 27 3.95 10.08 14.74
CA GLN A 27 3.92 10.36 16.18
C GLN A 27 2.49 10.57 16.70
N GLU A 28 1.67 11.31 15.96
CA GLU A 28 0.26 11.52 16.30
C GLU A 28 -0.50 10.18 16.37
N LEU A 29 -0.37 9.33 15.35
CA LEU A 29 -1.06 8.04 15.26
C LEU A 29 -0.55 7.01 16.29
N SER A 30 0.64 7.19 16.82
CA SER A 30 1.20 6.35 17.89
C SER A 30 1.03 6.94 19.29
N PHE A 31 0.52 8.17 19.40
CA PHE A 31 0.35 8.84 20.69
C PHE A 31 -0.71 8.10 21.54
N ASN A 32 -0.38 7.87 22.82
CA ASN A 32 -1.23 7.15 23.79
C ASN A 32 -1.63 5.72 23.36
N THR A 33 -0.90 5.09 22.43
CA THR A 33 -1.11 3.68 22.11
C THR A 33 -0.37 2.79 23.13
N SER A 34 -0.95 1.61 23.41
CA SER A 34 -0.40 0.64 24.36
C SER A 34 0.36 -0.50 23.69
N SER A 35 0.23 -0.65 22.36
CA SER A 35 0.79 -1.76 21.64
C SER A 35 1.14 -1.41 20.18
N LYS A 36 2.01 -2.21 19.57
CA LYS A 36 2.29 -2.10 18.12
C LYS A 36 1.08 -2.39 17.26
N GLU A 37 0.21 -3.27 17.71
CA GLU A 37 -1.07 -3.59 17.05
C GLU A 37 -1.97 -2.36 16.93
N GLU A 38 -2.07 -1.57 17.99
CA GLU A 38 -2.83 -0.30 17.95
C GLU A 38 -2.21 0.72 17.01
N ILE A 39 -0.87 0.85 17.00
CA ILE A 39 -0.18 1.73 16.05
C ILE A 39 -0.47 1.30 14.61
N VAL A 40 -0.37 0.00 14.31
CA VAL A 40 -0.69 -0.53 12.97
C VAL A 40 -2.13 -0.21 12.61
N LYS A 41 -3.07 -0.45 13.52
CA LYS A 41 -4.49 -0.18 13.31
C LYS A 41 -4.72 1.30 12.97
N ASN A 42 -4.20 2.21 13.78
CA ASN A 42 -4.37 3.65 13.59
C ASN A 42 -3.78 4.12 12.23
N CYS A 43 -2.56 3.67 11.90
CA CYS A 43 -1.93 4.00 10.62
C CYS A 43 -2.71 3.41 9.43
N PHE A 44 -3.16 2.17 9.56
CA PHE A 44 -3.96 1.49 8.54
C PHE A 44 -5.29 2.21 8.30
N GLU A 45 -6.06 2.48 9.36
CA GLU A 45 -7.36 3.15 9.27
C GLU A 45 -7.21 4.56 8.72
N TYR A 46 -6.19 5.31 9.15
CA TYR A 46 -5.92 6.63 8.59
C TYR A 46 -5.66 6.57 7.08
N VAL A 47 -4.76 5.70 6.62
CA VAL A 47 -4.46 5.60 5.18
C VAL A 47 -5.66 5.08 4.40
N ARG A 48 -6.40 4.11 4.95
CA ARG A 48 -7.60 3.56 4.32
C ARG A 48 -8.67 4.62 4.10
N ASP A 49 -8.94 5.44 5.13
CA ASP A 49 -10.13 6.26 5.21
C ASP A 49 -9.86 7.74 4.83
N GLU A 50 -8.69 8.30 5.22
CA GLU A 50 -8.36 9.71 5.01
C GLU A 50 -7.63 9.99 3.69
N ILE A 51 -7.10 8.96 3.02
CA ILE A 51 -6.42 9.08 1.73
C ILE A 51 -7.33 8.53 0.63
N LYS A 52 -7.84 9.39 -0.22
CA LYS A 52 -8.72 9.00 -1.32
C LYS A 52 -8.00 8.10 -2.33
N HIS A 53 -8.63 7.01 -2.76
CA HIS A 53 -8.09 6.18 -3.84
C HIS A 53 -8.28 6.89 -5.19
N SER A 54 -7.18 7.24 -5.87
CA SER A 54 -7.25 8.05 -7.10
C SER A 54 -8.12 7.45 -8.20
N GLY A 55 -8.15 6.12 -8.32
CA GLY A 55 -8.99 5.41 -9.29
C GLY A 55 -10.48 5.59 -9.01
N ASP A 56 -10.91 5.41 -7.75
CA ASP A 56 -12.33 5.50 -7.37
C ASP A 56 -12.90 6.92 -7.52
N TYR A 57 -12.08 7.92 -7.22
CA TYR A 57 -12.47 9.33 -7.27
C TYR A 57 -12.09 10.02 -8.59
N LYS A 58 -11.49 9.29 -9.55
CA LYS A 58 -11.03 9.80 -10.85
C LYS A 58 -10.14 11.04 -10.73
N ILE A 59 -9.20 11.01 -9.79
CA ILE A 59 -8.31 12.14 -9.50
C ILE A 59 -7.13 12.11 -10.46
N ASP A 60 -6.90 13.19 -11.18
CA ASP A 60 -5.83 13.30 -12.17
C ASP A 60 -4.43 13.28 -11.54
N LYS A 61 -4.27 13.79 -10.30
CA LYS A 61 -2.95 13.81 -9.67
C LYS A 61 -2.45 12.38 -9.38
N VAL A 62 -1.31 12.03 -9.95
CA VAL A 62 -0.59 10.79 -9.66
C VAL A 62 0.52 11.10 -8.67
N THR A 63 0.50 10.39 -7.54
CA THR A 63 1.49 10.52 -6.45
C THR A 63 2.34 9.27 -6.37
N CYS A 64 3.61 9.42 -5.97
CA CYS A 64 4.54 8.29 -5.83
C CYS A 64 5.18 8.23 -4.44
N LYS A 65 5.81 9.33 -3.98
CA LYS A 65 6.44 9.38 -2.65
C LYS A 65 5.41 9.39 -1.53
N ALA A 66 5.74 8.80 -0.39
CA ALA A 66 4.87 8.79 0.76
C ALA A 66 4.46 10.21 1.20
N SER A 67 5.40 11.16 1.21
CA SER A 67 5.11 12.57 1.52
C SER A 67 4.17 13.23 0.52
N GLU A 68 4.29 12.92 -0.78
CA GLU A 68 3.37 13.43 -1.81
C GLU A 68 1.94 12.93 -1.61
N VAL A 69 1.79 11.65 -1.24
CA VAL A 69 0.48 11.05 -0.93
C VAL A 69 -0.16 11.74 0.26
N LEU A 70 0.60 11.96 1.33
CA LEU A 70 0.12 12.63 2.53
C LEU A 70 -0.32 14.08 2.23
N GLU A 71 0.50 14.83 1.52
CA GLU A 71 0.22 16.23 1.14
C GLU A 71 -1.02 16.32 0.25
N SER A 72 -1.14 15.42 -0.73
CA SER A 72 -2.21 15.46 -1.72
C SER A 72 -3.50 14.78 -1.26
N LYS A 73 -3.47 14.03 -0.14
CA LYS A 73 -4.59 13.23 0.38
C LYS A 73 -5.19 12.28 -0.66
N THR A 74 -4.38 11.83 -1.61
CA THR A 74 -4.79 10.90 -2.65
C THR A 74 -3.63 10.05 -3.16
N GLY A 75 -3.95 8.86 -3.67
CA GLY A 75 -3.00 7.95 -4.30
C GLY A 75 -3.69 6.71 -4.86
N TRP A 76 -3.06 6.09 -5.83
CA TRP A 76 -3.38 4.73 -6.25
C TRP A 76 -3.03 3.74 -5.13
N CYS A 77 -3.55 2.52 -5.16
CA CYS A 77 -3.28 1.49 -4.15
C CYS A 77 -1.78 1.37 -3.81
N PHE A 78 -0.91 1.42 -4.83
CA PHE A 78 0.55 1.43 -4.67
C PHE A 78 1.04 2.59 -3.81
N ALA A 79 0.64 3.81 -4.16
CA ALA A 79 1.07 5.02 -3.47
C ALA A 79 0.52 5.08 -2.04
N LYS A 80 -0.70 4.61 -1.82
CA LYS A 80 -1.27 4.44 -0.46
C LYS A 80 -0.46 3.42 0.35
N ALA A 81 -0.02 2.32 -0.27
CA ALA A 81 0.89 1.36 0.37
C ALA A 81 2.26 1.98 0.70
N HIS A 82 2.77 2.91 -0.12
CA HIS A 82 4.00 3.65 0.20
C HIS A 82 3.83 4.52 1.45
N LEU A 83 2.72 5.26 1.56
CA LEU A 83 2.43 6.07 2.75
C LEU A 83 2.28 5.20 4.00
N LEU A 84 1.53 4.11 3.91
CA LEU A 84 1.36 3.20 5.05
C LEU A 84 2.71 2.62 5.51
N ALA A 85 3.56 2.18 4.58
CA ALA A 85 4.90 1.71 4.91
C ALA A 85 5.76 2.79 5.58
N ALA A 86 5.68 4.05 5.12
CA ALA A 86 6.40 5.16 5.71
C ALA A 86 5.97 5.42 7.16
N LEU A 87 4.67 5.48 7.44
CA LEU A 87 4.12 5.68 8.79
C LEU A 87 4.51 4.55 9.74
N LEU A 88 4.45 3.31 9.29
CA LEU A 88 4.78 2.14 10.10
C LEU A 88 6.28 2.01 10.35
N ARG A 89 7.12 2.24 9.34
CA ARG A 89 8.59 2.23 9.48
C ARG A 89 9.08 3.36 10.38
N ALA A 90 8.46 4.55 10.32
CA ALA A 90 8.73 5.65 11.25
C ALA A 90 8.47 5.25 12.72
N ASN A 91 7.53 4.33 12.95
CA ASN A 91 7.21 3.73 14.25
C ASN A 91 7.99 2.42 14.52
N SER A 92 9.06 2.15 13.78
CA SER A 92 9.91 0.96 13.93
C SER A 92 9.14 -0.37 13.78
N ILE A 93 8.11 -0.40 12.94
CA ILE A 93 7.33 -1.59 12.60
C ILE A 93 7.78 -2.09 11.22
N PRO A 94 8.38 -3.30 11.13
CA PRO A 94 8.83 -3.85 9.86
C PRO A 94 7.64 -4.01 8.90
N THR A 95 7.76 -3.40 7.71
CA THR A 95 6.67 -3.34 6.74
C THR A 95 7.19 -3.68 5.35
N ALA A 96 6.59 -4.70 4.74
CA ALA A 96 6.85 -5.16 3.38
C ALA A 96 5.82 -4.62 2.40
N PHE A 97 6.16 -4.67 1.11
CA PHE A 97 5.24 -4.51 -0.01
C PHE A 97 4.83 -5.87 -0.53
N CYS A 98 3.54 -6.03 -0.80
CA CYS A 98 2.95 -7.21 -1.40
C CYS A 98 2.13 -6.81 -2.61
N TYR A 99 1.93 -7.75 -3.51
CA TYR A 99 1.17 -7.48 -4.74
C TYR A 99 0.27 -8.66 -5.08
N GLN A 100 -0.92 -8.32 -5.55
CA GLN A 100 -1.84 -9.24 -6.21
C GLN A 100 -1.96 -8.82 -7.67
N ARG A 101 -2.05 -9.76 -8.61
CA ARG A 101 -2.43 -9.48 -9.98
C ARG A 101 -3.93 -9.68 -10.11
N LEU A 102 -4.65 -8.60 -10.36
CA LEU A 102 -6.11 -8.57 -10.37
C LEU A 102 -6.64 -8.13 -11.73
N SER A 103 -7.84 -8.60 -12.08
CA SER A 103 -8.64 -8.05 -13.16
C SER A 103 -9.07 -6.62 -12.81
N CYS A 104 -8.98 -5.74 -13.77
CA CYS A 104 -9.37 -4.33 -13.66
C CYS A 104 -10.41 -3.98 -14.74
N GLU A 105 -11.33 -4.89 -15.02
CA GLU A 105 -12.36 -4.73 -16.04
C GLU A 105 -13.28 -3.53 -15.82
N GLU A 106 -13.37 -3.06 -14.58
CA GLU A 106 -14.06 -1.80 -14.22
C GLU A 106 -13.50 -0.57 -14.93
N TYR A 107 -12.23 -0.63 -15.37
CA TYR A 107 -11.58 0.45 -16.12
C TYR A 107 -11.51 0.17 -17.61
N LYS A 108 -11.24 -1.09 -18.01
CA LYS A 108 -11.10 -1.50 -19.41
C LYS A 108 -11.21 -3.03 -19.52
N GLU A 109 -11.92 -3.48 -20.55
CA GLU A 109 -12.07 -4.91 -20.88
C GLU A 109 -10.71 -5.62 -21.01
N ASN A 110 -10.59 -6.81 -20.44
CA ASN A 110 -9.39 -7.65 -20.41
C ASN A 110 -8.14 -6.95 -19.82
N LEU A 111 -8.32 -5.92 -18.98
CA LEU A 111 -7.24 -5.26 -18.28
C LEU A 111 -6.92 -6.03 -17.01
N PHE A 112 -5.63 -6.36 -16.83
CA PHE A 112 -5.07 -6.82 -15.57
C PHE A 112 -4.05 -5.81 -15.08
N SER A 113 -3.91 -5.71 -13.77
CA SER A 113 -2.90 -4.87 -13.12
C SER A 113 -2.44 -5.48 -11.82
N LEU A 114 -1.27 -5.06 -11.38
CA LEU A 114 -0.87 -5.28 -10.00
C LEU A 114 -1.77 -4.43 -9.09
N HIS A 115 -2.16 -5.02 -7.97
CA HIS A 115 -2.72 -4.33 -6.82
C HIS A 115 -1.68 -4.29 -5.71
N GLY A 116 -1.38 -3.12 -5.18
CA GLY A 116 -0.37 -2.92 -4.14
C GLY A 116 -0.99 -2.91 -2.75
N LEU A 117 -0.41 -3.69 -1.85
CA LEU A 117 -0.77 -3.76 -0.44
C LEU A 117 0.51 -3.93 0.41
N ASN A 118 0.37 -4.02 1.72
CA ASN A 118 1.50 -4.22 2.63
C ASN A 118 1.41 -5.53 3.40
N ALA A 119 2.53 -5.94 3.99
CA ALA A 119 2.53 -6.86 5.12
C ALA A 119 3.31 -6.24 6.27
N VAL A 120 2.82 -6.41 7.49
CA VAL A 120 3.46 -5.95 8.72
C VAL A 120 3.95 -7.13 9.54
N TYR A 121 5.10 -6.98 10.19
CA TYR A 121 5.57 -7.99 11.12
C TYR A 121 5.21 -7.59 12.55
N LEU A 122 4.39 -8.40 13.18
CA LEU A 122 4.05 -8.31 14.59
C LEU A 122 4.56 -9.56 15.31
N GLU A 123 5.26 -9.40 16.43
CA GLU A 123 5.91 -10.53 17.12
C GLU A 123 4.93 -11.64 17.50
N LYS A 124 3.72 -11.25 17.85
CA LYS A 124 2.65 -12.18 18.24
C LYS A 124 2.09 -13.01 17.09
N PHE A 125 2.10 -12.47 15.86
CA PHE A 125 1.40 -13.06 14.71
C PHE A 125 2.34 -13.42 13.55
N GLY A 126 3.57 -12.89 13.53
CA GLY A 126 4.45 -12.95 12.37
C GLY A 126 4.06 -11.91 11.32
N TRP A 127 4.25 -12.25 10.04
CA TRP A 127 3.82 -11.42 8.92
C TRP A 127 2.31 -11.53 8.72
N LEU A 128 1.66 -10.37 8.59
CA LEU A 128 0.22 -10.24 8.28
C LEU A 128 0.06 -9.26 7.12
N LYS A 129 -0.65 -9.66 6.08
CA LYS A 129 -1.02 -8.76 4.99
C LYS A 129 -2.13 -7.81 5.45
N ILE A 130 -2.02 -6.56 5.03
CA ILE A 130 -2.97 -5.48 5.29
C ILE A 130 -3.15 -4.64 4.04
N ASP A 131 -4.35 -4.20 3.76
CA ASP A 131 -4.70 -3.50 2.53
C ASP A 131 -5.42 -2.19 2.80
N ALA A 132 -4.69 -1.09 2.79
CA ALA A 132 -5.23 0.25 3.04
C ALA A 132 -5.74 0.96 1.78
N ARG A 133 -6.12 0.21 0.73
CA ARG A 133 -6.61 0.77 -0.53
C ARG A 133 -7.77 1.76 -0.33
N GLY A 134 -8.65 1.47 0.59
CA GLY A 134 -9.86 2.24 0.86
C GLY A 134 -11.12 1.40 0.64
N ASN A 135 -12.09 1.60 1.52
CA ASN A 135 -13.35 0.89 1.47
C ASN A 135 -14.36 1.60 0.57
N LYS A 136 -15.19 0.81 -0.12
CA LYS A 136 -16.35 1.26 -0.91
C LYS A 136 -17.40 0.15 -0.92
N LYS A 137 -18.52 0.34 -1.61
CA LYS A 137 -19.45 -0.77 -1.84
C LYS A 137 -18.70 -1.98 -2.39
N GLU A 138 -18.87 -3.16 -1.79
CA GLU A 138 -18.21 -4.42 -2.15
C GLU A 138 -16.69 -4.50 -1.84
N VAL A 139 -16.11 -3.48 -1.20
CA VAL A 139 -14.72 -3.48 -0.74
C VAL A 139 -14.66 -3.13 0.73
N ASP A 140 -14.25 -4.08 1.58
CA ASP A 140 -14.22 -3.93 3.03
C ASP A 140 -12.93 -4.53 3.63
N ALA A 141 -11.84 -3.81 3.50
CA ALA A 141 -10.56 -4.17 4.11
C ALA A 141 -10.51 -3.76 5.58
N GLN A 142 -10.07 -4.67 6.46
CA GLN A 142 -10.03 -4.46 7.90
C GLN A 142 -8.74 -4.98 8.52
N PHE A 143 -8.26 -4.31 9.57
CA PHE A 143 -7.18 -4.81 10.41
C PHE A 143 -7.76 -5.57 11.62
N ILE A 144 -7.83 -6.88 11.52
CA ILE A 144 -8.43 -7.77 12.52
C ILE A 144 -7.55 -9.01 12.81
N PRO A 145 -6.28 -8.81 13.26
CA PRO A 145 -5.35 -9.92 13.47
C PRO A 145 -5.93 -11.01 14.39
N PRO A 146 -5.63 -12.28 14.16
CA PRO A 146 -4.68 -12.78 13.17
C PRO A 146 -5.25 -12.97 11.75
N LYS A 147 -6.48 -12.55 11.48
CA LYS A 147 -7.11 -12.70 10.17
C LYS A 147 -6.65 -11.60 9.21
N GLU A 148 -6.37 -12.00 7.97
CA GLU A 148 -6.14 -11.08 6.86
C GLU A 148 -7.48 -10.81 6.16
N LYS A 149 -7.98 -9.57 6.27
CA LYS A 149 -9.17 -9.13 5.54
C LYS A 149 -8.77 -8.04 4.57
N LEU A 150 -8.35 -8.47 3.37
CA LEU A 150 -7.89 -7.62 2.28
C LEU A 150 -9.07 -7.00 1.52
N ALA A 151 -8.77 -6.08 0.61
CA ALA A 151 -9.78 -5.40 -0.21
C ALA A 151 -10.44 -6.35 -1.22
N PHE A 152 -9.69 -7.33 -1.72
CA PHE A 152 -10.14 -8.25 -2.75
C PHE A 152 -9.86 -9.71 -2.40
N GLU A 153 -10.82 -10.57 -2.68
CA GLU A 153 -10.63 -12.02 -2.79
C GLU A 153 -10.18 -12.33 -4.23
N LEU A 154 -9.35 -13.36 -4.38
CA LEU A 154 -8.82 -13.74 -5.69
C LEU A 154 -9.86 -14.55 -6.47
N ASN A 155 -10.11 -14.14 -7.70
CA ASN A 155 -10.94 -14.84 -8.66
C ASN A 155 -10.11 -15.75 -9.57
N GLU A 156 -10.76 -16.42 -10.52
CA GLU A 156 -10.09 -17.19 -11.58
C GLU A 156 -9.17 -16.26 -12.41
N ASN A 157 -7.95 -16.72 -12.67
CA ASN A 157 -6.87 -15.98 -13.36
C ASN A 157 -6.24 -14.81 -12.56
N GLU A 158 -6.61 -14.64 -11.29
CA GLU A 158 -5.97 -13.71 -10.37
C GLU A 158 -5.06 -14.46 -9.41
N PHE A 159 -3.99 -13.82 -8.96
CA PHE A 159 -3.06 -14.46 -8.02
C PHE A 159 -2.31 -13.45 -7.15
N ASP A 160 -1.92 -13.92 -5.97
CA ASP A 160 -0.98 -13.24 -5.09
C ASP A 160 0.44 -13.62 -5.52
N LEU A 161 1.34 -12.64 -5.57
CA LEU A 161 2.75 -12.91 -5.93
C LEU A 161 3.48 -13.75 -4.87
N GLY A 162 2.96 -13.82 -3.65
CA GLY A 162 3.52 -14.64 -2.56
C GLY A 162 4.88 -14.16 -2.03
N VAL A 163 5.32 -12.97 -2.37
CA VAL A 163 6.62 -12.41 -2.01
C VAL A 163 6.46 -11.16 -1.16
N TYR A 164 7.28 -11.05 -0.11
CA TYR A 164 7.41 -9.86 0.74
C TYR A 164 8.61 -9.04 0.26
N TYR A 165 8.35 -7.92 -0.42
CA TYR A 165 9.39 -7.03 -0.93
C TYR A 165 9.73 -5.96 0.10
N SER A 166 11.02 -5.68 0.32
CA SER A 166 11.44 -4.59 1.20
C SER A 166 11.28 -3.22 0.55
N ASN A 167 11.31 -3.16 -0.78
CA ASN A 167 11.08 -1.94 -1.56
C ASN A 167 9.93 -2.14 -2.55
N PRO A 168 9.25 -1.05 -2.96
CA PRO A 168 8.28 -1.13 -4.03
C PRO A 168 8.93 -1.65 -5.34
N LEU A 169 8.17 -2.37 -6.15
CA LEU A 169 8.64 -2.86 -7.44
C LEU A 169 8.95 -1.70 -8.40
N ASP A 170 10.05 -1.80 -9.14
CA ASP A 170 10.46 -0.77 -10.12
C ASP A 170 9.39 -0.49 -11.17
N ILE A 171 8.65 -1.52 -11.61
CA ILE A 171 7.54 -1.35 -12.57
C ILE A 171 6.43 -0.47 -12.00
N VAL A 172 6.15 -0.57 -10.70
CA VAL A 172 5.17 0.25 -9.99
C VAL A 172 5.66 1.68 -9.84
N ILE A 173 6.92 1.87 -9.38
CA ILE A 173 7.54 3.19 -9.26
C ILE A 173 7.55 3.89 -10.62
N LYS A 174 7.93 3.17 -11.68
CA LYS A 174 7.95 3.71 -13.05
C LYS A 174 6.55 4.15 -13.48
N ALA A 175 5.54 3.32 -13.28
CA ALA A 175 4.15 3.67 -13.65
C ALA A 175 3.69 4.95 -12.93
N LEU A 176 3.96 5.09 -11.62
CA LEU A 176 3.59 6.28 -10.86
C LEU A 176 4.38 7.54 -11.23
N LYS A 177 5.64 7.40 -11.68
CA LYS A 177 6.49 8.54 -12.05
C LYS A 177 6.26 9.05 -13.48
N VAL A 178 5.90 8.17 -14.42
CA VAL A 178 5.77 8.56 -15.84
C VAL A 178 4.37 9.01 -16.22
N ASN A 179 3.34 8.61 -15.47
CA ASN A 179 1.97 9.01 -15.72
C ASN A 179 1.60 10.21 -14.84
N SER A 180 0.96 11.21 -15.42
CA SER A 180 0.61 12.47 -14.76
C SER A 180 -0.89 12.70 -14.63
N SER A 181 -1.73 11.76 -15.11
CA SER A 181 -3.18 11.87 -15.05
C SER A 181 -3.84 10.51 -14.79
N TYR A 182 -5.09 10.55 -14.33
CA TYR A 182 -5.95 9.38 -14.18
C TYR A 182 -6.01 8.53 -15.45
N LYS A 183 -6.24 9.17 -16.61
CA LYS A 183 -6.33 8.48 -17.89
C LYS A 183 -5.03 7.78 -18.26
N GLN A 184 -3.89 8.47 -18.12
CA GLN A 184 -2.59 7.87 -18.42
C GLN A 184 -2.30 6.67 -17.51
N MET A 185 -2.68 6.74 -16.22
CA MET A 185 -2.53 5.58 -15.33
C MET A 185 -3.36 4.38 -15.77
N ILE A 186 -4.63 4.59 -16.19
CA ILE A 186 -5.47 3.49 -16.72
C ILE A 186 -4.86 2.88 -17.97
N ASP A 187 -4.35 3.71 -18.90
CA ASP A 187 -3.77 3.25 -20.15
C ASP A 187 -2.43 2.49 -19.96
N ASN A 188 -1.74 2.73 -18.83
CA ASN A 188 -0.39 2.22 -18.53
C ASN A 188 -0.29 1.55 -17.15
N MET A 189 -1.33 0.88 -16.70
CA MET A 189 -1.28 0.16 -15.41
C MET A 189 -0.16 -0.87 -15.40
N PRO A 190 0.59 -0.97 -14.27
CA PRO A 190 1.67 -1.94 -14.16
C PRO A 190 1.10 -3.35 -14.09
N ASP A 191 1.58 -4.23 -14.97
CA ASP A 191 1.25 -5.65 -14.98
C ASP A 191 2.49 -6.48 -15.29
N PHE A 192 2.61 -7.66 -14.70
CA PHE A 192 3.52 -8.68 -15.21
C PHE A 192 2.83 -9.38 -16.37
N LYS A 193 3.17 -9.00 -17.59
CA LYS A 193 2.79 -9.80 -18.74
C LYS A 193 3.45 -11.17 -18.54
N SER A 194 2.64 -12.18 -18.25
CA SER A 194 3.07 -13.57 -18.30
C SER A 194 3.67 -13.79 -19.67
N THR A 195 4.99 -13.94 -19.75
CA THR A 195 5.62 -14.56 -20.93
C THR A 195 5.26 -16.05 -20.81
N ILE A 196 4.11 -16.42 -21.37
CA ILE A 196 3.78 -17.82 -21.69
C ILE A 196 4.63 -18.22 -22.88
#